data_f6ec8029a918e139788b0fd05f0a65b5
#
_entry.id   f6ec8029a918e139788b0fd05f0a65b5
#
_cell.length_a   1.000
_cell.length_b   1.000
_cell.length_c   1.000
_cell.angle_alpha   90.00
_cell.angle_beta   90.00
_cell.angle_gamma   90.00
#
_symmetry.space_group_name_H-M   'P 1'
#
loop_
_entity.id
_entity.type
_entity.pdbx_description
1 polymer ?
#
loop_
_entity_poly.entity_id
_entity_poly.type
_entity_poly.pdbx_seq_one_letter_code
_entity_poly.pdbx_strand_id
1 'polypeptide(L)'
;MPGLLDRSTIFVREHVGMFKAANAYDLLDPATGAVVGLVQERVGGFFRKMLKFTQWKTRMAFHIEFHDLDGGRDEVVLTVSRPFTWFRSVVTVADGTGRVLGRFRQKLLSISPKMWVLDPAGHEVAFLKGDWKGWNFTFTDAGGAEMGTVTKKWAG
;
A
#
# COMPACT_ATOMS: atom_id res chain seq x y z
N MET A 1 22.80 0.16 8.31
CA MET A 1 21.92 1.16 7.72
C MET A 1 20.49 0.84 8.16
N PRO A 2 19.65 1.83 8.40
CA PRO A 2 18.26 1.57 8.78
C PRO A 2 17.56 0.88 7.62
N GLY A 3 16.85 -0.23 7.88
CA GLY A 3 16.05 -0.93 6.87
C GLY A 3 14.89 -0.09 6.35
N LEU A 4 14.21 -0.57 5.30
CA LEU A 4 13.09 0.15 4.69
C LEU A 4 12.01 0.54 5.71
N LEU A 5 11.70 -0.35 6.64
CA LEU A 5 10.64 -0.13 7.65
C LEU A 5 11.06 0.78 8.81
N ASP A 6 12.35 1.08 8.97
CA ASP A 6 12.87 1.98 10.02
C ASP A 6 12.84 3.46 9.60
N ARG A 7 12.48 3.73 8.34
CA ARG A 7 12.48 5.08 7.78
C ARG A 7 11.21 5.83 8.14
N SER A 8 11.34 7.05 8.63
CA SER A 8 10.20 7.93 8.96
C SER A 8 9.51 8.52 7.71
N THR A 9 10.24 8.62 6.61
CA THR A 9 9.74 9.20 5.35
C THR A 9 10.30 8.44 4.16
N ILE A 10 9.43 8.13 3.21
CA ILE A 10 9.76 7.47 1.95
C ILE A 10 9.08 8.24 0.81
N PHE A 11 9.82 8.47 -0.26
CA PHE A 11 9.26 9.00 -1.49
C PHE A 11 8.97 7.85 -2.47
N VAL A 12 7.72 7.78 -2.96
CA VAL A 12 7.28 6.73 -3.89
C VAL A 12 7.20 7.31 -5.30
N ARG A 13 7.90 6.70 -6.24
CA ARG A 13 7.94 7.12 -7.65
C ARG A 13 7.55 5.94 -8.54
N GLU A 14 6.67 6.18 -9.51
CA GLU A 14 6.34 5.17 -10.51
C GLU A 14 7.61 4.78 -11.30
N HIS A 15 7.87 3.48 -11.37
CA HIS A 15 9.00 2.96 -12.14
C HIS A 15 8.69 3.05 -13.64
N VAL A 16 9.34 3.99 -14.31
CA VAL A 16 9.21 4.18 -15.77
C VAL A 16 10.24 3.32 -16.47
N GLY A 17 9.90 2.06 -16.73
CA GLY A 17 10.76 1.13 -17.47
C GLY A 17 10.17 0.75 -18.82
N MET A 18 11.04 0.32 -19.77
CA MET A 18 10.63 -0.08 -21.13
C MET A 18 9.75 -1.34 -21.17
N PHE A 19 9.62 -2.09 -20.09
CA PHE A 19 8.77 -3.29 -20.00
C PHE A 19 7.61 -3.05 -19.05
N LYS A 20 6.47 -2.62 -19.59
CA LYS A 20 5.18 -2.42 -18.87
C LYS A 20 4.51 -3.72 -18.41
N ALA A 21 5.25 -4.70 -17.91
CA ALA A 21 4.66 -6.00 -17.54
C ALA A 21 4.05 -6.03 -16.13
N ALA A 22 4.50 -5.16 -15.22
CA ALA A 22 3.96 -5.06 -13.86
C ALA A 22 3.96 -3.59 -13.42
N ASN A 23 2.98 -3.18 -12.62
CA ASN A 23 3.05 -1.90 -11.92
C ASN A 23 4.12 -2.02 -10.84
N ALA A 24 5.24 -1.34 -11.06
CA ALA A 24 6.34 -1.27 -10.12
C ALA A 24 6.56 0.18 -9.69
N TYR A 25 6.97 0.39 -8.45
CA TYR A 25 7.27 1.71 -7.90
C TYR A 25 8.60 1.65 -7.17
N ASP A 26 9.46 2.62 -7.43
CA ASP A 26 10.69 2.82 -6.68
C ASP A 26 10.38 3.50 -5.34
N LEU A 27 10.97 3.00 -4.28
CA LEU A 27 10.99 3.63 -2.96
C LEU A 27 12.32 4.34 -2.79
N LEU A 28 12.28 5.66 -2.59
CA LEU A 28 13.46 6.50 -2.55
C LEU A 28 13.61 7.15 -1.17
N ASP A 29 14.85 7.27 -0.75
CA ASP A 29 15.21 8.13 0.36
C ASP A 29 15.05 9.61 -0.05
N PRO A 30 14.19 10.39 0.61
CA PRO A 30 13.95 11.78 0.21
C PRO A 30 15.16 12.71 0.41
N ALA A 31 16.13 12.35 1.24
CA ALA A 31 17.32 13.15 1.48
C ALA A 31 18.39 12.95 0.41
N THR A 32 18.57 11.72 -0.07
CA THR A 32 19.63 11.35 -1.01
C THR A 32 19.13 11.10 -2.43
N GLY A 33 17.83 10.81 -2.59
CA GLY A 33 17.24 10.36 -3.85
C GLY A 33 17.63 8.93 -4.24
N ALA A 34 18.35 8.22 -3.37
CA ALA A 34 18.73 6.83 -3.61
C ALA A 34 17.51 5.90 -3.58
N VAL A 35 17.50 4.89 -4.45
CA VAL A 35 16.51 3.82 -4.40
C VAL A 35 16.84 2.90 -3.24
N VAL A 36 15.95 2.81 -2.27
CA VAL A 36 16.12 2.01 -1.05
C VAL A 36 15.16 0.80 -1.02
N GLY A 37 14.20 0.77 -1.93
CA GLY A 37 13.27 -0.33 -2.04
C GLY A 37 12.48 -0.31 -3.33
N LEU A 38 11.72 -1.36 -3.54
CA LEU A 38 10.87 -1.56 -4.70
C LEU A 38 9.49 -2.07 -4.27
N VAL A 39 8.44 -1.60 -4.93
CA VAL A 39 7.08 -2.15 -4.79
C VAL A 39 6.71 -2.85 -6.08
N GLN A 40 6.30 -4.10 -5.98
CA GLN A 40 5.85 -4.90 -7.12
C GLN A 40 4.46 -5.46 -6.90
N GLU A 41 3.64 -5.43 -7.94
CA GLU A 41 2.34 -6.09 -7.96
C GLU A 41 2.45 -7.44 -8.68
N ARG A 42 2.20 -8.54 -7.96
CA ARG A 42 2.33 -9.92 -8.47
C ARG A 42 1.09 -10.51 -9.11
N VAL A 43 -0.04 -9.82 -9.16
CA VAL A 43 -1.25 -10.38 -9.77
C VAL A 43 -1.20 -10.26 -11.29
N GLY A 44 -1.22 -11.41 -11.96
CA GLY A 44 -1.01 -11.57 -13.37
C GLY A 44 -1.88 -10.67 -14.28
N GLY A 45 -1.21 -9.97 -15.18
CA GLY A 45 -1.81 -9.03 -16.14
C GLY A 45 -2.81 -9.62 -17.14
N PHE A 46 -3.01 -10.96 -17.17
CA PHE A 46 -3.98 -11.61 -18.03
C PHE A 46 -5.43 -11.32 -17.58
N PHE A 47 -5.72 -11.44 -16.29
CA PHE A 47 -7.05 -11.10 -15.75
C PHE A 47 -7.34 -9.60 -15.83
N ARG A 48 -6.32 -8.73 -15.71
CA ARG A 48 -6.47 -7.28 -15.85
C ARG A 48 -6.90 -6.85 -17.25
N LYS A 49 -6.40 -7.51 -18.30
CA LYS A 49 -6.82 -7.22 -19.69
C LYS A 49 -8.28 -7.58 -19.94
N MET A 50 -8.74 -8.69 -19.38
CA MET A 50 -10.10 -9.17 -19.58
C MET A 50 -11.15 -8.33 -18.81
N LEU A 51 -10.76 -7.73 -17.67
CA LEU A 51 -11.66 -6.97 -16.80
C LEU A 51 -11.59 -5.44 -17.00
N LYS A 52 -10.89 -4.96 -18.02
CA LYS A 52 -10.84 -3.51 -18.38
C LYS A 52 -12.21 -2.93 -18.74
N PHE A 53 -13.17 -3.77 -19.07
CA PHE A 53 -14.50 -3.37 -19.56
C PHE A 53 -15.62 -3.39 -18.52
N THR A 54 -15.35 -3.76 -17.26
CA THR A 54 -16.38 -3.84 -16.23
C THR A 54 -16.09 -2.99 -15.01
N GLN A 55 -17.14 -2.46 -14.38
CA GLN A 55 -17.08 -1.69 -13.11
C GLN A 55 -16.59 -2.51 -11.89
N TRP A 56 -16.05 -3.68 -12.12
CA TRP A 56 -15.59 -4.66 -11.12
C TRP A 56 -14.18 -4.39 -10.58
N LYS A 57 -13.51 -3.33 -11.05
CA LYS A 57 -12.12 -2.99 -10.67
C LYS A 57 -11.89 -2.87 -9.16
N THR A 58 -12.90 -2.42 -8.41
CA THR A 58 -12.80 -2.21 -6.96
C THR A 58 -12.91 -3.50 -6.14
N ARG A 59 -13.23 -4.63 -6.78
CA ARG A 59 -13.43 -5.94 -6.13
C ARG A 59 -12.34 -6.95 -6.46
N MET A 60 -11.38 -6.58 -7.30
CA MET A 60 -10.32 -7.49 -7.74
C MET A 60 -9.34 -7.82 -6.62
N ALA A 61 -8.91 -9.10 -6.63
CA ALA A 61 -7.78 -9.53 -5.82
C ALA A 61 -6.50 -8.81 -6.27
N PHE A 62 -5.65 -8.46 -5.33
CA PHE A 62 -4.29 -7.98 -5.60
C PHE A 62 -3.31 -8.53 -4.57
N HIS A 63 -2.06 -8.59 -4.97
CA HIS A 63 -0.94 -8.92 -4.10
C HIS A 63 0.22 -8.01 -4.45
N ILE A 64 0.67 -7.23 -3.47
CA ILE A 64 1.74 -6.24 -3.60
C ILE A 64 2.85 -6.63 -2.62
N GLU A 65 4.08 -6.66 -3.10
CA GLU A 65 5.27 -6.92 -2.31
C GLU A 65 6.12 -5.66 -2.20
N PHE A 66 6.62 -5.41 -1.00
CA PHE A 66 7.59 -4.36 -0.72
C PHE A 66 8.93 -5.02 -0.47
N HIS A 67 9.90 -4.66 -1.29
CA HIS A 67 11.26 -5.17 -1.23
C HIS A 67 12.18 -4.14 -0.61
N ASP A 68 12.99 -4.56 0.33
CA ASP A 68 14.11 -3.78 0.85
C ASP A 68 15.34 -4.07 -0.03
N LEU A 69 15.90 -3.01 -0.62
CA LEU A 69 17.09 -3.08 -1.47
C LEU A 69 18.33 -2.52 -0.77
N ASP A 70 18.21 -2.08 0.48
CA ASP A 70 19.32 -1.51 1.23
C ASP A 70 20.43 -2.56 1.46
N GLY A 71 21.67 -2.17 1.24
CA GLY A 71 22.81 -3.07 1.37
C GLY A 71 22.96 -4.12 0.26
N GLY A 72 22.29 -3.96 -0.90
CA GLY A 72 22.38 -4.86 -2.04
C GLY A 72 21.61 -6.18 -1.84
N ARG A 73 20.71 -6.22 -0.88
CA ARG A 73 19.76 -7.33 -0.67
C ARG A 73 18.47 -7.03 -1.42
N ASP A 74 17.80 -8.08 -1.87
CA ASP A 74 16.43 -8.01 -2.39
C ASP A 74 15.59 -8.92 -1.49
N GLU A 75 14.99 -8.32 -0.46
CA GLU A 75 14.24 -9.04 0.54
C GLU A 75 12.82 -8.49 0.64
N VAL A 76 11.82 -9.37 0.56
CA VAL A 76 10.43 -8.99 0.81
C VAL A 76 10.26 -8.72 2.31
N VAL A 77 10.01 -7.47 2.66
CA VAL A 77 9.84 -7.05 4.06
C VAL A 77 8.38 -6.85 4.43
N LEU A 78 7.52 -6.60 3.45
CA LEU A 78 6.09 -6.37 3.67
C LEU A 78 5.28 -6.86 2.47
N THR A 79 4.11 -7.42 2.74
CA THR A 79 3.12 -7.78 1.72
C THR A 79 1.79 -7.13 2.02
N VAL A 80 1.11 -6.66 0.97
CA VAL A 80 -0.24 -6.10 1.05
C VAL A 80 -1.12 -6.84 0.08
N SER A 81 -2.12 -7.55 0.57
CA SER A 81 -2.97 -8.39 -0.23
C SER A 81 -4.45 -8.19 0.04
N ARG A 82 -5.25 -8.39 -0.98
CA ARG A 82 -6.70 -8.40 -0.91
C ARG A 82 -7.24 -9.56 -1.72
N PRO A 83 -7.98 -10.49 -1.11
CA PRO A 83 -8.69 -11.52 -1.85
C PRO A 83 -9.85 -10.92 -2.63
N PHE A 84 -10.35 -11.64 -3.62
CA PHE A 84 -11.59 -11.28 -4.28
C PHE A 84 -12.75 -11.36 -3.28
N THR A 85 -13.54 -10.30 -3.15
CA THR A 85 -14.69 -10.25 -2.22
C THR A 85 -15.91 -9.61 -2.86
N TRP A 86 -17.10 -10.20 -2.59
CA TRP A 86 -18.38 -9.66 -3.09
C TRP A 86 -18.91 -8.49 -2.26
N PHE A 87 -18.71 -8.49 -0.93
CA PHE A 87 -19.42 -7.57 -0.03
C PHE A 87 -18.53 -6.66 0.83
N ARG A 88 -17.35 -7.11 1.27
CA ARG A 88 -16.46 -6.33 2.12
C ARG A 88 -15.01 -6.48 1.67
N SER A 89 -14.40 -5.37 1.31
CA SER A 89 -12.97 -5.37 0.98
C SER A 89 -12.15 -5.29 2.27
N VAL A 90 -11.41 -6.35 2.56
CA VAL A 90 -10.41 -6.38 3.63
C VAL A 90 -9.06 -6.52 2.97
N VAL A 91 -8.17 -5.57 3.27
CA VAL A 91 -6.76 -5.61 2.85
C VAL A 91 -5.95 -6.12 4.02
N THR A 92 -5.18 -7.17 3.79
CA THR A 92 -4.28 -7.76 4.80
C THR A 92 -2.86 -7.28 4.56
N VAL A 93 -2.21 -6.88 5.64
CA VAL A 93 -0.78 -6.52 5.67
C VAL A 93 -0.05 -7.60 6.47
N ALA A 94 1.01 -8.17 5.88
CA ALA A 94 1.84 -9.17 6.53
C ALA A 94 3.33 -8.82 6.33
N ASP A 95 4.19 -9.32 7.21
CA ASP A 95 5.64 -9.21 7.05
C ASP A 95 6.16 -10.17 5.96
N GLY A 96 7.46 -10.11 5.66
CA GLY A 96 8.10 -10.95 4.66
C GLY A 96 8.05 -12.45 4.96
N THR A 97 7.78 -12.84 6.21
CA THR A 97 7.57 -14.24 6.60
C THR A 97 6.12 -14.70 6.44
N GLY A 98 5.20 -13.80 6.09
CA GLY A 98 3.77 -14.07 5.95
C GLY A 98 2.97 -13.92 7.25
N ARG A 99 3.59 -13.46 8.34
CA ARG A 99 2.88 -13.16 9.59
C ARG A 99 2.04 -11.90 9.43
N VAL A 100 0.75 -12.01 9.71
CA VAL A 100 -0.19 -10.87 9.62
C VAL A 100 0.16 -9.83 10.67
N LEU A 101 0.42 -8.61 10.20
CA LEU A 101 0.66 -7.42 11.03
C LEU A 101 -0.63 -6.66 11.33
N GLY A 102 -1.57 -6.66 10.37
CA GLY A 102 -2.85 -5.99 10.53
C GLY A 102 -3.71 -6.06 9.28
N ARG A 103 -4.86 -5.39 9.34
CA ARG A 103 -5.83 -5.36 8.25
C ARG A 103 -6.43 -3.97 8.10
N PHE A 104 -6.77 -3.60 6.87
CA PHE A 104 -7.59 -2.43 6.57
C PHE A 104 -9.00 -2.88 6.23
N ARG A 105 -10.00 -2.30 6.89
CA ARG A 105 -11.42 -2.55 6.64
C ARG A 105 -12.11 -1.26 6.24
N GLN A 106 -12.69 -1.24 5.04
CA GLN A 106 -13.45 -0.09 4.57
C GLN A 106 -14.77 0.05 5.35
N LYS A 107 -15.08 1.28 5.76
CA LYS A 107 -16.38 1.60 6.33
C LYS A 107 -17.43 1.65 5.22
N LEU A 108 -18.41 0.76 5.28
CA LEU A 108 -19.58 0.80 4.40
C LEU A 108 -20.39 2.07 4.76
N LEU A 109 -20.93 2.77 3.77
CA LEU A 109 -21.79 3.96 3.95
C LEU A 109 -21.07 5.26 4.37
N SER A 110 -19.82 5.45 3.97
CA SER A 110 -19.14 6.74 4.16
C SER A 110 -19.00 7.50 2.84
N ILE A 111 -19.42 8.76 2.81
CA ILE A 111 -19.25 9.68 1.67
C ILE A 111 -17.76 9.97 1.43
N SER A 112 -16.95 9.94 2.47
CA SER A 112 -15.49 10.04 2.40
C SER A 112 -14.85 8.66 2.60
N PRO A 113 -13.76 8.33 1.88
CA PRO A 113 -13.06 7.08 2.08
C PRO A 113 -12.46 7.05 3.49
N LYS A 114 -13.03 6.20 4.32
CA LYS A 114 -12.60 5.95 5.69
C LYS A 114 -12.30 4.48 5.83
N MET A 115 -11.12 4.16 6.39
CA MET A 115 -10.71 2.79 6.67
C MET A 115 -10.30 2.64 8.11
N TRP A 116 -10.73 1.56 8.72
CA TRP A 116 -10.24 1.12 10.02
C TRP A 116 -8.99 0.29 9.83
N VAL A 117 -7.99 0.56 10.65
CA VAL A 117 -6.80 -0.29 10.80
C VAL A 117 -7.02 -1.21 11.98
N LEU A 118 -6.96 -2.50 11.72
CA LEU A 118 -7.17 -3.55 12.71
C LEU A 118 -5.85 -4.21 13.02
N ASP A 119 -5.63 -4.57 14.29
CA ASP A 119 -4.55 -5.45 14.68
C ASP A 119 -4.80 -6.90 14.22
N PRO A 120 -3.84 -7.85 14.38
CA PRO A 120 -4.06 -9.25 14.03
C PRO A 120 -5.22 -9.90 14.75
N ALA A 121 -5.56 -9.46 15.97
CA ALA A 121 -6.69 -9.95 16.76
C ALA A 121 -8.05 -9.38 16.30
N GLY A 122 -8.04 -8.32 15.45
CA GLY A 122 -9.23 -7.68 14.89
C GLY A 122 -9.71 -6.45 15.66
N HIS A 123 -8.94 -5.95 16.63
CA HIS A 123 -9.24 -4.72 17.33
C HIS A 123 -8.90 -3.50 16.46
N GLU A 124 -9.71 -2.47 16.55
CA GLU A 124 -9.48 -1.20 15.85
C GLU A 124 -8.39 -0.41 16.59
N VAL A 125 -7.22 -0.26 15.94
CA VAL A 125 -6.04 0.38 16.53
C VAL A 125 -5.73 1.73 15.91
N ALA A 126 -6.19 1.97 14.68
CA ALA A 126 -6.00 3.23 13.99
C ALA A 126 -7.09 3.47 12.95
N PHE A 127 -7.09 4.68 12.44
CA PHE A 127 -8.08 5.13 11.47
C PHE A 127 -7.40 5.89 10.32
N LEU A 128 -7.72 5.51 9.09
CA LEU A 128 -7.27 6.20 7.89
C LEU A 128 -8.41 7.08 7.35
N LYS A 129 -8.15 8.36 7.25
CA LYS A 129 -9.03 9.35 6.65
C LYS A 129 -8.30 10.08 5.53
N GLY A 130 -8.98 10.38 4.44
CA GLY A 130 -8.32 11.11 3.37
C GLY A 130 -9.23 11.50 2.23
N ASP A 131 -8.62 12.19 1.27
CA ASP A 131 -9.21 12.57 -0.01
C ASP A 131 -8.51 11.84 -1.16
N TRP A 132 -9.23 10.96 -1.83
CA TRP A 132 -8.72 10.22 -2.98
C TRP A 132 -8.42 11.12 -4.18
N LYS A 133 -9.11 12.25 -4.31
CA LYS A 133 -8.89 13.19 -5.42
C LYS A 133 -7.58 13.95 -5.23
N GLY A 134 -7.31 14.38 -4.00
CA GLY A 134 -6.09 15.09 -3.65
C GLY A 134 -4.93 14.17 -3.27
N TRP A 135 -5.16 12.86 -3.12
CA TRP A 135 -4.16 11.91 -2.61
C TRP A 135 -3.54 12.35 -1.27
N ASN A 136 -4.38 12.87 -0.38
CA ASN A 136 -3.98 13.27 0.97
C ASN A 136 -4.66 12.35 1.97
N PHE A 137 -3.88 11.57 2.68
CA PHE A 137 -4.36 10.64 3.70
C PHE A 137 -3.65 10.87 5.01
N THR A 138 -4.39 10.76 6.10
CA THR A 138 -3.86 10.86 7.46
C THR A 138 -4.24 9.60 8.23
N PHE A 139 -3.26 9.01 8.90
CA PHE A 139 -3.44 7.96 9.88
C PHE A 139 -3.52 8.58 11.26
N THR A 140 -4.55 8.22 12.01
CA THR A 140 -4.71 8.62 13.41
C THR A 140 -4.84 7.38 14.29
N ASP A 141 -4.35 7.45 15.50
CA ASP A 141 -4.59 6.41 16.51
C ASP A 141 -6.04 6.45 17.04
N ALA A 142 -6.36 5.53 17.96
CA ALA A 142 -7.66 5.46 18.59
C ALA A 142 -8.03 6.73 19.40
N GLY A 143 -7.03 7.47 19.88
CA GLY A 143 -7.18 8.75 20.59
C GLY A 143 -7.31 9.96 19.67
N GLY A 144 -7.13 9.79 18.35
CA GLY A 144 -7.18 10.86 17.36
C GLY A 144 -5.83 11.55 17.11
N ALA A 145 -4.74 11.09 17.73
CA ALA A 145 -3.40 11.63 17.45
C ALA A 145 -2.90 11.17 16.08
N GLU A 146 -2.26 12.09 15.34
CA GLU A 146 -1.71 11.78 14.03
C GLU A 146 -0.49 10.86 14.15
N MET A 147 -0.52 9.74 13.42
CA MET A 147 0.56 8.76 13.35
C MET A 147 1.40 8.90 12.09
N GLY A 148 0.79 9.43 11.01
CA GLY A 148 1.47 9.60 9.74
C GLY A 148 0.56 10.10 8.63
N THR A 149 1.17 10.53 7.55
CA THR A 149 0.48 11.08 6.39
C THR A 149 1.02 10.51 5.08
N VAL A 150 0.15 10.43 4.08
CA VAL A 150 0.52 10.17 2.69
C VAL A 150 0.04 11.35 1.86
N THR A 151 0.94 12.00 1.17
CA THR A 151 0.62 13.16 0.32
C THR A 151 1.22 12.97 -1.07
N LYS A 152 0.50 13.44 -2.08
CA LYS A 152 1.01 13.47 -3.46
C LYS A 152 1.71 14.79 -3.71
N LYS A 153 3.00 14.74 -4.08
CA LYS A 153 3.66 15.88 -4.68
C LYS A 153 3.39 15.87 -6.18
N TRP A 154 2.83 16.93 -6.70
CA TRP A 154 2.81 17.17 -8.13
C TRP A 154 4.23 17.61 -8.52
N ALA A 155 4.87 16.83 -9.41
CA ALA A 155 6.04 17.32 -10.10
C ALA A 155 5.58 18.46 -11.02
N GLY A 156 5.97 19.67 -10.67
CA GLY A 156 5.83 20.82 -11.54
C GLY A 156 6.76 20.73 -12.73
#